data_688f4bc554059c724739c8a85c6df7c6
#
_entry.id   688f4bc554059c724739c8a85c6df7c6
#
_cell.length_a   1.000
_cell.length_b   1.000
_cell.length_c   1.000
_cell.angle_alpha   90.00
_cell.angle_beta   90.00
_cell.angle_gamma   90.00
#
_symmetry.space_group_name_H-M   'P 1'
#
loop_
_entity.id
_entity.type
_entity.pdbx_description
1 polymer ?
#
loop_
_entity_poly.entity_id
_entity_poly.type
_entity_poly.pdbx_seq_one_letter_code
_entity_poly.pdbx_strand_id
1 'polypeptide(L)'
;AFINEAIESGNMSYIDGKEIVSHISNKLKTIEEVNYNIPTELNAKLRDYQITGYNWFKNLSHYEFGGILADEMGLGKTIQTITFLLSEQDNHKKSLIVTPTSLIYNWKSEFEKFAPSLKIKIIHGNKEERAFTKEDVNEYDVLITTYGTLRNDYNLYEGINFDYCIIDEAQNIKNPLSQSSEVVKELNAKVKFALTGTPIENNLLELWSLFDYIMPGYLYSKRKFQDKFIKMGKGTSELKKLIKPFILRRLKSDVMSELPDKIEKRYVIEMTKEQKKVYKSYVDDIKIKM
;
A
#
# COMPACT_ATOMS: atom_id res chain seq x y z
N ALA A 1 8.50 18.77 -8.40
CA ALA A 1 7.90 19.08 -9.70
C ALA A 1 7.07 20.38 -9.67
N PHE A 2 6.04 20.47 -8.81
CA PHE A 2 5.15 21.63 -8.73
C PHE A 2 5.87 22.93 -8.35
N ILE A 3 6.75 22.88 -7.34
CA ILE A 3 7.51 24.06 -6.90
C ILE A 3 8.50 24.51 -7.99
N ASN A 4 9.17 23.58 -8.66
CA ASN A 4 10.04 23.92 -9.79
C ASN A 4 9.27 24.51 -10.97
N GLU A 5 8.08 23.96 -11.30
CA GLU A 5 7.21 24.49 -12.34
C GLU A 5 6.69 25.89 -12.01
N ALA A 6 6.35 26.14 -10.73
CA ALA A 6 5.94 27.45 -10.25
C ALA A 6 7.09 28.49 -10.27
N ILE A 7 8.32 28.04 -10.04
CA ILE A 7 9.54 28.85 -10.15
C ILE A 7 9.85 29.16 -11.63
N GLU A 8 9.81 28.14 -12.50
CA GLU A 8 10.09 28.28 -13.94
C GLU A 8 9.03 29.12 -14.66
N SER A 9 7.78 29.07 -14.21
CA SER A 9 6.69 29.91 -14.74
C SER A 9 6.68 31.36 -14.27
N GLY A 10 7.64 31.78 -13.42
CA GLY A 10 7.74 33.12 -12.90
C GLY A 10 6.66 33.53 -11.89
N ASN A 11 5.80 32.59 -11.50
CA ASN A 11 4.69 32.88 -10.57
C ASN A 11 5.11 32.93 -9.09
N MET A 12 6.38 32.63 -8.78
CA MET A 12 6.96 32.71 -7.43
C MET A 12 8.39 33.29 -7.52
N SER A 13 8.61 34.49 -6.96
CA SER A 13 9.89 35.17 -7.00
C SER A 13 10.86 34.78 -5.87
N TYR A 14 10.37 34.18 -4.80
CA TYR A 14 11.18 33.72 -3.65
C TYR A 14 10.53 32.54 -2.93
N ILE A 15 11.32 31.48 -2.72
CA ILE A 15 10.95 30.35 -1.84
C ILE A 15 12.17 30.05 -0.98
N ASP A 16 12.01 30.17 0.33
CA ASP A 16 13.00 29.71 1.28
C ASP A 16 13.14 28.16 1.11
N GLY A 17 14.38 27.67 0.97
CA GLY A 17 14.63 26.25 0.68
C GLY A 17 14.64 25.87 -0.81
N LYS A 18 14.67 26.81 -1.75
CA LYS A 18 14.75 26.52 -3.20
C LYS A 18 15.86 25.55 -3.55
N GLU A 19 17.01 25.65 -2.90
CA GLU A 19 18.17 24.77 -3.12
C GLU A 19 17.86 23.34 -2.67
N ILE A 20 17.17 23.16 -1.54
CA ILE A 20 16.74 21.86 -1.02
C ILE A 20 15.75 21.20 -2.00
N VAL A 21 14.76 21.99 -2.47
CA VAL A 21 13.75 21.48 -3.42
C VAL A 21 14.40 21.14 -4.77
N SER A 22 15.32 21.96 -5.26
CA SER A 22 16.07 21.67 -6.49
C SER A 22 16.95 20.44 -6.33
N HIS A 23 17.59 20.28 -5.18
CA HIS A 23 18.41 19.12 -4.86
C HIS A 23 17.56 17.82 -4.81
N ILE A 24 16.42 17.86 -4.12
CA ILE A 24 15.45 16.75 -4.07
C ILE A 24 14.90 16.46 -5.47
N SER A 25 14.52 17.49 -6.24
CA SER A 25 14.00 17.30 -7.61
C SER A 25 15.05 16.69 -8.55
N ASN A 26 16.29 17.11 -8.45
CA ASN A 26 17.40 16.57 -9.25
C ASN A 26 17.71 15.13 -8.80
N LYS A 27 17.73 14.84 -7.50
CA LYS A 27 17.87 13.47 -6.99
C LYS A 27 16.72 12.57 -7.44
N LEU A 28 15.48 13.06 -7.51
CA LEU A 28 14.35 12.30 -8.05
C LEU A 28 14.45 12.07 -9.56
N LYS A 29 15.10 12.96 -10.31
CA LYS A 29 15.38 12.77 -11.75
C LYS A 29 16.54 11.78 -11.98
N THR A 30 17.48 11.73 -11.06
CA THR A 30 18.66 10.85 -11.05
C THR A 30 18.54 9.81 -9.94
N ILE A 31 17.36 9.24 -9.69
CA ILE A 31 17.26 8.02 -8.88
C ILE A 31 18.08 6.98 -9.65
N GLU A 32 19.41 7.01 -9.46
CA GLU A 32 20.24 5.86 -9.70
C GLU A 32 19.61 4.75 -8.89
N GLU A 33 19.42 3.62 -9.52
CA GLU A 33 18.96 2.41 -8.84
C GLU A 33 20.03 2.04 -7.81
N VAL A 34 19.92 2.63 -6.62
CA VAL A 34 20.76 2.25 -5.50
C VAL A 34 20.30 0.85 -5.09
N ASN A 35 21.15 -0.12 -5.35
CA ASN A 35 20.92 -1.49 -4.91
C ASN A 35 21.31 -1.59 -3.44
N TYR A 36 20.33 -1.78 -2.59
CA TYR A 36 20.54 -2.03 -1.17
C TYR A 36 20.81 -3.51 -0.92
N ASN A 37 21.68 -3.81 0.02
CA ASN A 37 21.91 -5.19 0.44
C ASN A 37 20.64 -5.78 1.06
N ILE A 38 20.29 -6.99 0.66
CA ILE A 38 19.20 -7.74 1.27
C ILE A 38 19.67 -8.15 2.66
N PRO A 39 18.82 -8.00 3.72
CA PRO A 39 19.15 -8.45 5.06
C PRO A 39 19.53 -9.93 5.07
N THR A 40 20.63 -10.26 5.76
CA THR A 40 21.13 -11.65 5.87
C THR A 40 20.20 -12.54 6.70
N GLU A 41 19.44 -11.92 7.60
CA GLU A 41 18.45 -12.55 8.48
C GLU A 41 17.15 -12.92 7.76
N LEU A 42 16.99 -12.51 6.49
CA LEU A 42 15.82 -12.88 5.69
C LEU A 42 15.85 -14.37 5.36
N ASN A 43 14.90 -15.12 5.89
CA ASN A 43 14.75 -16.56 5.64
C ASN A 43 14.04 -16.84 4.30
N ALA A 44 14.51 -16.22 3.22
CA ALA A 44 13.99 -16.42 1.87
C ALA A 44 14.98 -15.93 0.80
N LYS A 45 14.83 -16.44 -0.42
CA LYS A 45 15.47 -15.91 -1.61
C LYS A 45 14.46 -15.10 -2.41
N LEU A 46 14.71 -13.80 -2.55
CA LEU A 46 13.86 -12.92 -3.38
C LEU A 46 14.12 -13.18 -4.87
N ARG A 47 13.08 -13.02 -5.67
CA ARG A 47 13.19 -12.94 -7.14
C ARG A 47 13.64 -11.53 -7.55
N ASP A 48 14.18 -11.37 -8.76
CA ASP A 48 14.74 -10.10 -9.21
C ASP A 48 13.73 -8.95 -9.16
N TYR A 49 12.49 -9.21 -9.56
CA TYR A 49 11.44 -8.21 -9.45
C TYR A 49 11.08 -7.86 -7.99
N GLN A 50 11.21 -8.80 -7.04
CA GLN A 50 10.99 -8.53 -5.61
C GLN A 50 12.15 -7.71 -5.02
N ILE A 51 13.39 -7.94 -5.47
CA ILE A 51 14.55 -7.11 -5.14
C ILE A 51 14.33 -5.67 -5.64
N THR A 52 13.83 -5.51 -6.86
CA THR A 52 13.45 -4.20 -7.39
C THR A 52 12.41 -3.50 -6.50
N GLY A 53 11.40 -4.23 -6.02
CA GLY A 53 10.38 -3.69 -5.11
C GLY A 53 10.94 -3.30 -3.74
N TYR A 54 11.83 -4.13 -3.19
CA TYR A 54 12.56 -3.82 -1.96
C TYR A 54 13.39 -2.54 -2.11
N ASN A 55 14.18 -2.42 -3.17
CA ASN A 55 14.99 -1.24 -3.45
C ASN A 55 14.11 0.02 -3.63
N TRP A 56 12.94 -0.11 -4.25
CA TRP A 56 11.99 0.97 -4.41
C TRP A 56 11.46 1.47 -3.03
N PHE A 57 11.11 0.57 -2.11
CA PHE A 57 10.75 0.94 -0.73
C PHE A 57 11.89 1.70 -0.04
N LYS A 58 13.12 1.19 -0.12
CA LYS A 58 14.31 1.81 0.48
C LYS A 58 14.55 3.21 -0.08
N ASN A 59 14.48 3.37 -1.40
CA ASN A 59 14.68 4.65 -2.05
C ASN A 59 13.62 5.67 -1.62
N LEU A 60 12.34 5.30 -1.59
CA LEU A 60 11.28 6.22 -1.12
C LEU A 60 11.47 6.57 0.35
N SER A 61 11.75 5.59 1.19
CA SER A 61 11.99 5.78 2.63
C SER A 61 13.16 6.74 2.89
N HIS A 62 14.26 6.60 2.13
CA HIS A 62 15.43 7.48 2.25
C HIS A 62 15.11 8.96 2.04
N TYR A 63 14.13 9.26 1.19
CA TYR A 63 13.65 10.64 0.93
C TYR A 63 12.40 11.01 1.73
N GLU A 64 11.96 10.17 2.65
CA GLU A 64 10.72 10.32 3.43
C GLU A 64 9.47 10.47 2.54
N PHE A 65 9.47 9.80 1.38
CA PHE A 65 8.30 9.72 0.51
C PHE A 65 7.50 8.45 0.75
N GLY A 66 6.19 8.58 0.72
CA GLY A 66 5.28 7.45 0.66
C GLY A 66 5.13 6.89 -0.75
N GLY A 67 4.54 5.68 -0.84
CA GLY A 67 4.32 5.05 -2.12
C GLY A 67 3.25 3.97 -2.12
N ILE A 68 2.84 3.53 -3.32
CA ILE A 68 1.83 2.51 -3.55
C ILE A 68 2.47 1.32 -4.27
N LEU A 69 2.61 0.18 -3.58
CA LEU A 69 3.00 -1.07 -4.22
C LEU A 69 1.73 -1.75 -4.75
N ALA A 70 1.57 -1.69 -6.07
CA ALA A 70 0.36 -2.07 -6.79
C ALA A 70 0.54 -3.33 -7.64
N ASP A 71 1.46 -4.20 -7.26
CA ASP A 71 1.72 -5.48 -7.91
C ASP A 71 0.48 -6.36 -7.95
N GLU A 72 0.32 -7.12 -9.02
CA GLU A 72 -0.74 -8.12 -9.13
C GLU A 72 -0.71 -9.10 -7.95
N MET A 73 -1.88 -9.65 -7.58
CA MET A 73 -1.98 -10.62 -6.49
C MET A 73 -1.07 -11.82 -6.75
N GLY A 74 -0.36 -12.26 -5.70
CA GLY A 74 0.57 -13.40 -5.79
C GLY A 74 2.00 -13.05 -6.20
N LEU A 75 2.34 -11.79 -6.48
CA LEU A 75 3.71 -11.35 -6.75
C LEU A 75 4.53 -11.08 -5.48
N GLY A 76 3.99 -11.38 -4.30
CA GLY A 76 4.74 -11.31 -3.04
C GLY A 76 4.91 -9.91 -2.49
N LYS A 77 3.86 -9.06 -2.52
CA LYS A 77 3.88 -7.76 -1.84
C LYS A 77 4.28 -7.89 -0.37
N THR A 78 3.76 -8.90 0.31
CA THR A 78 4.04 -9.18 1.72
C THR A 78 5.52 -9.41 1.98
N ILE A 79 6.18 -10.30 1.23
CA ILE A 79 7.61 -10.60 1.44
C ILE A 79 8.50 -9.38 1.10
N GLN A 80 8.17 -8.60 0.07
CA GLN A 80 8.88 -7.37 -0.25
C GLN A 80 8.80 -6.36 0.91
N THR A 81 7.61 -6.22 1.51
CA THR A 81 7.38 -5.36 2.67
C THR A 81 8.11 -5.88 3.90
N ILE A 82 8.05 -7.18 4.19
CA ILE A 82 8.78 -7.79 5.31
C ILE A 82 10.28 -7.59 5.17
N THR A 83 10.83 -7.79 3.96
CA THR A 83 12.25 -7.55 3.69
C THR A 83 12.65 -6.10 3.96
N PHE A 84 11.79 -5.15 3.54
CA PHE A 84 12.00 -3.73 3.82
C PHE A 84 11.99 -3.46 5.33
N LEU A 85 11.01 -3.94 6.08
CA LEU A 85 10.93 -3.73 7.52
C LEU A 85 12.10 -4.39 8.27
N LEU A 86 12.52 -5.57 7.85
CA LEU A 86 13.68 -6.26 8.39
C LEU A 86 14.96 -5.43 8.19
N SER A 87 15.13 -4.80 7.05
CA SER A 87 16.29 -3.93 6.79
C SER A 87 16.33 -2.64 7.63
N GLU A 88 15.23 -2.31 8.30
CA GLU A 88 15.11 -1.15 9.18
C GLU A 88 15.21 -1.51 10.68
N GLN A 89 15.35 -2.81 11.01
CA GLN A 89 15.42 -3.30 12.40
C GLN A 89 16.58 -2.69 13.17
N ASP A 90 17.77 -2.66 12.58
CA ASP A 90 18.97 -2.10 13.21
C ASP A 90 18.86 -0.59 13.51
N ASN A 91 17.98 0.10 12.80
CA ASN A 91 17.68 1.51 13.02
C ASN A 91 16.62 1.74 14.11
N HIS A 92 16.18 0.69 14.79
CA HIS A 92 15.10 0.71 15.81
C HIS A 92 13.81 1.39 15.32
N LYS A 93 13.50 1.25 14.04
CA LYS A 93 12.31 1.85 13.43
C LYS A 93 11.04 1.13 13.86
N LYS A 94 10.01 1.91 14.20
CA LYS A 94 8.71 1.40 14.65
C LYS A 94 7.70 1.45 13.50
N SER A 95 7.04 0.33 13.26
CA SER A 95 6.14 0.17 12.13
C SER A 95 4.74 -0.24 12.57
N LEU A 96 3.72 0.28 11.87
CA LEU A 96 2.34 -0.15 12.01
C LEU A 96 1.85 -0.70 10.68
N ILE A 97 1.28 -1.91 10.71
CA ILE A 97 0.58 -2.51 9.56
C ILE A 97 -0.93 -2.51 9.87
N VAL A 98 -1.71 -1.96 8.96
CA VAL A 98 -3.18 -2.00 9.01
C VAL A 98 -3.69 -2.88 7.87
N THR A 99 -4.37 -3.97 8.20
CA THR A 99 -4.78 -4.99 7.24
C THR A 99 -6.25 -5.39 7.44
N PRO A 100 -6.94 -6.00 6.45
CA PRO A 100 -8.22 -6.65 6.67
C PRO A 100 -8.13 -7.75 7.72
N THR A 101 -9.21 -7.96 8.45
CA THR A 101 -9.29 -8.98 9.52
C THR A 101 -8.91 -10.38 9.03
N SER A 102 -9.28 -10.73 7.80
CA SER A 102 -8.97 -12.03 7.19
C SER A 102 -7.47 -12.26 6.93
N LEU A 103 -6.66 -11.21 6.91
CA LEU A 103 -5.23 -11.29 6.57
C LEU A 103 -4.30 -11.12 7.78
N ILE A 104 -4.82 -10.75 8.96
CA ILE A 104 -3.97 -10.42 10.11
C ILE A 104 -3.08 -11.59 10.54
N TYR A 105 -3.62 -12.81 10.60
CA TYR A 105 -2.85 -13.99 10.96
C TYR A 105 -1.96 -14.49 9.82
N ASN A 106 -2.30 -14.19 8.57
CA ASN A 106 -1.42 -14.43 7.44
C ASN A 106 -0.15 -13.58 7.56
N TRP A 107 -0.28 -12.29 7.87
CA TRP A 107 0.87 -11.43 8.14
C TRP A 107 1.76 -11.98 9.25
N LYS A 108 1.16 -12.44 10.37
CA LYS A 108 1.91 -13.08 11.47
C LYS A 108 2.71 -14.27 10.96
N SER A 109 2.06 -15.21 10.27
CA SER A 109 2.70 -16.41 9.74
C SER A 109 3.83 -16.09 8.75
N GLU A 110 3.65 -15.06 7.92
CA GLU A 110 4.68 -14.62 6.97
C GLU A 110 5.90 -14.00 7.68
N PHE A 111 5.70 -13.22 8.76
CA PHE A 111 6.79 -12.72 9.59
C PHE A 111 7.54 -13.85 10.30
N GLU A 112 6.84 -14.78 10.93
CA GLU A 112 7.43 -15.93 11.60
C GLU A 112 8.27 -16.77 10.64
N LYS A 113 7.84 -16.88 9.39
CA LYS A 113 8.51 -17.64 8.34
C LYS A 113 9.73 -16.93 7.77
N PHE A 114 9.62 -15.65 7.44
CA PHE A 114 10.61 -14.94 6.66
C PHE A 114 11.52 -14.02 7.46
N ALA A 115 11.06 -13.50 8.58
CA ALA A 115 11.81 -12.57 9.43
C ALA A 115 11.54 -12.84 10.93
N PRO A 116 11.91 -14.03 11.45
CA PRO A 116 11.62 -14.41 12.83
C PRO A 116 12.35 -13.56 13.88
N SER A 117 13.35 -12.78 13.49
CA SER A 117 14.07 -11.84 14.37
C SER A 117 13.24 -10.60 14.70
N LEU A 118 12.27 -10.21 13.85
CA LEU A 118 11.41 -9.07 14.11
C LEU A 118 10.38 -9.38 15.21
N LYS A 119 10.35 -8.53 16.22
CA LYS A 119 9.36 -8.61 17.30
C LYS A 119 8.05 -8.00 16.82
N ILE A 120 7.02 -8.82 16.67
CA ILE A 120 5.70 -8.38 16.21
C ILE A 120 4.66 -8.49 17.32
N LYS A 121 3.71 -7.54 17.35
CA LYS A 121 2.50 -7.61 18.21
C LYS A 121 1.25 -7.50 17.36
N ILE A 122 0.33 -8.45 17.53
CA ILE A 122 -1.02 -8.36 16.94
C ILE A 122 -1.93 -7.63 17.92
N ILE A 123 -2.61 -6.59 17.40
CA ILE A 123 -3.61 -5.81 18.11
C ILE A 123 -4.97 -6.15 17.50
N HIS A 124 -5.56 -7.24 17.96
CA HIS A 124 -6.84 -7.76 17.47
C HIS A 124 -7.45 -8.72 18.50
N GLY A 125 -8.76 -8.93 18.46
CA GLY A 125 -9.48 -9.83 19.36
C GLY A 125 -10.38 -9.09 20.34
N ASN A 126 -10.49 -9.60 21.56
CA ASN A 126 -11.27 -8.96 22.63
C ASN A 126 -10.54 -7.70 23.16
N LYS A 127 -11.20 -6.95 24.06
CA LYS A 127 -10.66 -5.67 24.54
C LYS A 127 -9.34 -5.81 25.29
N GLU A 128 -9.14 -6.92 25.98
CA GLU A 128 -7.91 -7.19 26.76
C GLU A 128 -6.76 -7.58 25.82
N GLU A 129 -7.02 -8.41 24.81
CA GLU A 129 -6.02 -8.84 23.81
C GLU A 129 -5.49 -7.69 22.96
N ARG A 130 -6.32 -6.68 22.69
CA ARG A 130 -5.93 -5.53 21.86
C ARG A 130 -5.46 -4.31 22.65
N ALA A 131 -5.50 -4.38 23.98
CA ALA A 131 -4.96 -3.33 24.83
C ALA A 131 -3.42 -3.27 24.70
N PHE A 132 -2.89 -2.07 24.61
CA PHE A 132 -1.45 -1.80 24.63
C PHE A 132 -1.19 -0.38 25.14
N THR A 133 0.00 -0.15 25.64
CA THR A 133 0.50 1.14 26.09
C THR A 133 1.53 1.71 25.13
N LYS A 134 1.90 2.98 25.30
CA LYS A 134 3.00 3.58 24.52
C LYS A 134 4.34 2.91 24.80
N GLU A 135 4.53 2.44 26.02
CA GLU A 135 5.71 1.69 26.45
C GLU A 135 5.79 0.35 25.70
N ASP A 136 4.66 -0.35 25.57
CA ASP A 136 4.59 -1.60 24.80
C ASP A 136 5.05 -1.42 23.35
N VAL A 137 4.75 -0.26 22.73
CA VAL A 137 5.20 0.03 21.36
C VAL A 137 6.71 -0.03 21.22
N ASN A 138 7.45 0.36 22.27
CA ASN A 138 8.92 0.36 22.24
C ASN A 138 9.51 -1.05 22.29
N GLU A 139 8.77 -2.05 22.75
CA GLU A 139 9.23 -3.45 22.85
C GLU A 139 9.12 -4.20 21.51
N TYR A 140 8.31 -3.71 20.58
CA TYR A 140 8.04 -4.35 19.29
C TYR A 140 8.58 -3.54 18.12
N ASP A 141 9.00 -4.22 17.08
CA ASP A 141 9.43 -3.62 15.82
C ASP A 141 8.22 -3.31 14.93
N VAL A 142 7.22 -4.20 14.94
CA VAL A 142 6.03 -4.09 14.10
C VAL A 142 4.76 -4.38 14.89
N LEU A 143 3.84 -3.44 14.88
CA LEU A 143 2.46 -3.62 15.32
C LEU A 143 1.57 -3.96 14.12
N ILE A 144 0.68 -4.93 14.27
CA ILE A 144 -0.26 -5.33 13.21
C ILE A 144 -1.69 -5.21 13.76
N THR A 145 -2.52 -4.44 13.08
CA THR A 145 -3.93 -4.23 13.47
C THR A 145 -4.86 -4.33 12.26
N THR A 146 -6.16 -4.25 12.51
CA THR A 146 -7.16 -4.23 11.43
C THR A 146 -7.80 -2.85 11.29
N TYR A 147 -8.35 -2.54 10.11
CA TYR A 147 -9.10 -1.31 9.90
C TYR A 147 -10.24 -1.13 10.92
N GLY A 148 -10.93 -2.23 11.26
CA GLY A 148 -12.01 -2.19 12.24
C GLY A 148 -11.51 -1.93 13.66
N THR A 149 -10.46 -2.61 14.08
CA THR A 149 -9.84 -2.42 15.40
C THR A 149 -9.28 -1.00 15.54
N LEU A 150 -8.52 -0.54 14.55
CA LEU A 150 -7.96 0.80 14.53
C LEU A 150 -9.04 1.87 14.69
N ARG A 151 -10.16 1.75 13.96
CA ARG A 151 -11.28 2.68 14.05
C ARG A 151 -11.92 2.71 15.45
N ASN A 152 -12.05 1.53 16.07
CA ASN A 152 -12.72 1.43 17.38
C ASN A 152 -11.82 1.93 18.53
N ASP A 153 -10.52 1.76 18.39
CA ASP A 153 -9.54 2.00 19.45
C ASP A 153 -8.52 3.08 19.06
N TYR A 154 -8.88 4.02 18.18
CA TYR A 154 -7.98 5.05 17.66
C TYR A 154 -7.27 5.86 18.75
N ASN A 155 -7.94 6.11 19.85
CA ASN A 155 -7.39 6.80 21.01
C ASN A 155 -6.11 6.14 21.59
N LEU A 156 -5.94 4.83 21.40
CA LEU A 156 -4.72 4.14 21.83
C LEU A 156 -3.50 4.48 20.95
N TYR A 157 -3.74 4.95 19.74
CA TYR A 157 -2.69 5.32 18.77
C TYR A 157 -2.35 6.82 18.82
N GLU A 158 -3.14 7.63 19.51
CA GLU A 158 -2.91 9.07 19.62
C GLU A 158 -1.57 9.38 20.27
N GLY A 159 -0.80 10.25 19.60
CA GLY A 159 0.54 10.67 20.08
C GLY A 159 1.62 9.60 19.98
N ILE A 160 1.36 8.47 19.30
CA ILE A 160 2.41 7.53 18.91
C ILE A 160 2.95 7.97 17.54
N ASN A 161 4.28 8.07 17.45
CA ASN A 161 4.97 8.41 16.21
C ASN A 161 5.57 7.13 15.63
N PHE A 162 5.04 6.66 14.53
CA PHE A 162 5.63 5.56 13.78
C PHE A 162 6.65 6.07 12.77
N ASP A 163 7.67 5.29 12.47
CA ASP A 163 8.52 5.55 11.31
C ASP A 163 7.81 5.15 10.03
N TYR A 164 7.13 4.01 10.04
CA TYR A 164 6.38 3.49 8.90
C TYR A 164 4.94 3.14 9.26
N CYS A 165 4.00 3.56 8.41
CA CYS A 165 2.64 3.05 8.45
C CYS A 165 2.30 2.43 7.10
N ILE A 166 1.95 1.14 7.11
CA ILE A 166 1.69 0.36 5.90
C ILE A 166 0.25 -0.12 5.95
N ILE A 167 -0.52 0.20 4.94
CA ILE A 167 -1.88 -0.33 4.80
C ILE A 167 -1.90 -1.41 3.72
N ASP A 168 -2.49 -2.55 4.05
CA ASP A 168 -2.72 -3.63 3.12
C ASP A 168 -4.15 -3.64 2.61
N GLU A 169 -4.33 -4.12 1.37
CA GLU A 169 -5.60 -4.04 0.65
C GLU A 169 -6.19 -2.61 0.70
N ALA A 170 -5.38 -1.66 0.20
CA ALA A 170 -5.63 -0.22 0.31
C ALA A 170 -6.95 0.24 -0.35
N GLN A 171 -7.66 -0.63 -1.10
CA GLN A 171 -9.02 -0.36 -1.55
C GLN A 171 -9.99 -0.09 -0.39
N ASN A 172 -9.67 -0.48 0.84
CA ASN A 172 -10.47 -0.17 2.03
C ASN A 172 -10.55 1.35 2.34
N ILE A 173 -9.61 2.15 1.80
CA ILE A 173 -9.58 3.61 1.98
C ILE A 173 -9.82 4.39 0.68
N LYS A 174 -10.22 3.75 -0.40
CA LYS A 174 -10.52 4.40 -1.69
C LYS A 174 -11.63 5.44 -1.58
N ASN A 175 -12.62 5.21 -0.71
CA ASN A 175 -13.62 6.22 -0.39
C ASN A 175 -13.06 7.20 0.66
N PRO A 176 -12.75 8.46 0.28
CA PRO A 176 -12.16 9.43 1.19
C PRO A 176 -13.07 9.87 2.35
N LEU A 177 -14.38 9.56 2.28
CA LEU A 177 -15.37 9.86 3.30
C LEU A 177 -15.67 8.66 4.23
N SER A 178 -14.98 7.55 4.06
CA SER A 178 -15.15 6.41 4.96
C SER A 178 -14.42 6.65 6.28
N GLN A 179 -15.01 6.22 7.40
CA GLN A 179 -14.37 6.29 8.71
C GLN A 179 -13.00 5.63 8.73
N SER A 180 -12.82 4.51 8.01
CA SER A 180 -11.52 3.85 7.89
C SER A 180 -10.48 4.73 7.20
N SER A 181 -10.90 5.50 6.17
CA SER A 181 -10.02 6.43 5.47
C SER A 181 -9.60 7.59 6.37
N GLU A 182 -10.53 8.16 7.13
CA GLU A 182 -10.25 9.25 8.05
C GLU A 182 -9.25 8.82 9.11
N VAL A 183 -9.56 7.76 9.85
CA VAL A 183 -8.72 7.30 10.97
C VAL A 183 -7.31 6.91 10.52
N VAL A 184 -7.17 6.21 9.39
CA VAL A 184 -5.84 5.81 8.88
C VAL A 184 -5.01 7.02 8.46
N LYS A 185 -5.64 8.07 7.92
CA LYS A 185 -4.93 9.31 7.53
C LYS A 185 -4.41 10.10 8.73
N GLU A 186 -5.12 10.05 9.84
CA GLU A 186 -4.75 10.74 11.10
C GLU A 186 -3.55 10.09 11.81
N LEU A 187 -3.24 8.82 11.50
CA LEU A 187 -2.06 8.16 12.07
C LEU A 187 -0.78 8.95 11.79
N ASN A 188 0.00 9.17 12.83
CA ASN A 188 1.27 9.86 12.71
C ASN A 188 2.38 8.88 12.33
N ALA A 189 2.89 9.01 11.12
CA ALA A 189 4.01 8.23 10.61
C ALA A 189 4.86 9.06 9.65
N LYS A 190 6.19 8.87 9.72
CA LYS A 190 7.13 9.60 8.84
C LYS A 190 6.91 9.23 7.38
N VAL A 191 6.77 7.94 7.11
CA VAL A 191 6.55 7.41 5.77
C VAL A 191 5.35 6.48 5.77
N LYS A 192 4.47 6.65 4.78
CA LYS A 192 3.25 5.85 4.63
C LYS A 192 3.27 5.09 3.31
N PHE A 193 3.04 3.78 3.37
CA PHE A 193 2.94 2.93 2.18
C PHE A 193 1.56 2.29 2.07
N ALA A 194 1.12 2.08 0.83
CA ALA A 194 -0.13 1.39 0.53
C ALA A 194 0.15 0.16 -0.35
N LEU A 195 -0.39 -0.99 0.03
CA LEU A 195 -0.33 -2.22 -0.75
C LEU A 195 -1.70 -2.50 -1.34
N THR A 196 -1.77 -2.79 -2.65
CA THR A 196 -3.03 -3.14 -3.31
C THR A 196 -2.76 -3.95 -4.58
N GLY A 197 -3.67 -4.85 -4.94
CA GLY A 197 -3.66 -5.50 -6.25
C GLY A 197 -4.36 -4.65 -7.35
N THR A 198 -5.14 -3.64 -6.94
CA THR A 198 -6.04 -2.87 -7.82
C THR A 198 -5.95 -1.38 -7.51
N PRO A 199 -4.90 -0.68 -7.95
CA PRO A 199 -4.65 0.71 -7.53
C PRO A 199 -5.67 1.71 -8.11
N ILE A 200 -6.18 1.46 -9.31
CA ILE A 200 -7.13 2.33 -10.01
C ILE A 200 -8.11 1.44 -10.77
N GLU A 201 -9.34 1.30 -10.26
CA GLU A 201 -10.35 0.51 -10.96
C GLU A 201 -11.33 1.38 -11.74
N ASN A 202 -11.91 2.38 -11.10
CA ASN A 202 -13.07 3.08 -11.68
C ASN A 202 -13.02 4.60 -11.59
N ASN A 203 -12.21 5.20 -10.70
CA ASN A 203 -12.30 6.63 -10.47
C ASN A 203 -10.96 7.24 -10.03
N LEU A 204 -10.60 8.38 -10.63
CA LEU A 204 -9.43 9.16 -10.23
C LEU A 204 -9.49 9.66 -8.78
N LEU A 205 -10.68 9.78 -8.18
CA LEU A 205 -10.82 10.14 -6.77
C LEU A 205 -10.33 9.05 -5.82
N GLU A 206 -10.38 7.78 -6.23
CA GLU A 206 -9.79 6.69 -5.46
C GLU A 206 -8.28 6.84 -5.39
N LEU A 207 -7.65 7.16 -6.53
CA LEU A 207 -6.23 7.48 -6.60
C LEU A 207 -5.88 8.68 -5.72
N TRP A 208 -6.69 9.74 -5.78
CA TRP A 208 -6.51 10.91 -4.91
C TRP A 208 -6.55 10.52 -3.43
N SER A 209 -7.48 9.66 -3.02
CA SER A 209 -7.59 9.22 -1.62
C SER A 209 -6.35 8.44 -1.15
N LEU A 210 -5.78 7.59 -2.01
CA LEU A 210 -4.55 6.87 -1.71
C LEU A 210 -3.36 7.82 -1.58
N PHE A 211 -3.24 8.80 -2.48
CA PHE A 211 -2.19 9.81 -2.41
C PHE A 211 -2.34 10.75 -1.21
N ASP A 212 -3.57 11.07 -0.82
CA ASP A 212 -3.85 11.86 0.37
C ASP A 212 -3.45 11.13 1.67
N TYR A 213 -3.44 9.78 1.63
CA TYR A 213 -2.89 8.95 2.71
C TYR A 213 -1.36 8.90 2.68
N ILE A 214 -0.74 8.56 1.53
CA ILE A 214 0.73 8.34 1.47
C ILE A 214 1.53 9.64 1.49
N MET A 215 1.00 10.72 0.91
CA MET A 215 1.63 12.05 0.81
C MET A 215 0.55 13.15 0.81
N PRO A 216 0.05 13.56 1.98
CA PRO A 216 -0.99 14.57 2.09
C PRO A 216 -0.63 15.86 1.35
N GLY A 217 -1.55 16.37 0.54
CA GLY A 217 -1.37 17.63 -0.21
C GLY A 217 -0.59 17.50 -1.52
N TYR A 218 0.10 16.37 -1.80
CA TYR A 218 0.90 16.18 -3.01
C TYR A 218 0.07 16.33 -4.31
N LEU A 219 -1.12 15.74 -4.35
CA LEU A 219 -2.06 15.87 -5.47
C LEU A 219 -3.11 16.99 -5.26
N TYR A 220 -2.73 18.07 -4.58
CA TYR A 220 -3.59 19.21 -4.25
C TYR A 220 -4.76 18.85 -3.31
N SER A 221 -5.60 19.85 -2.99
CA SER A 221 -6.88 19.60 -2.32
C SER A 221 -7.83 18.84 -3.24
N LYS A 222 -8.76 18.05 -2.66
CA LYS A 222 -9.76 17.25 -3.38
C LYS A 222 -10.48 18.09 -4.47
N ARG A 223 -10.92 19.31 -4.13
CA ARG A 223 -11.61 20.20 -5.06
C ARG A 223 -10.72 20.58 -6.25
N LYS A 224 -9.47 21.00 -6.00
CA LYS A 224 -8.53 21.40 -7.05
C LYS A 224 -8.15 20.23 -7.95
N PHE A 225 -7.99 19.02 -7.37
CA PHE A 225 -7.75 17.80 -8.11
C PHE A 225 -8.91 17.45 -9.04
N GLN A 226 -10.15 17.53 -8.53
CA GLN A 226 -11.36 17.30 -9.34
C GLN A 226 -11.47 18.29 -10.49
N ASP A 227 -11.28 19.57 -10.22
CA ASP A 227 -11.37 20.61 -11.25
C ASP A 227 -10.31 20.42 -12.35
N LYS A 228 -9.05 20.12 -11.94
CA LYS A 228 -7.92 20.00 -12.87
C LYS A 228 -7.94 18.70 -13.69
N PHE A 229 -8.16 17.57 -13.06
CA PHE A 229 -7.94 16.25 -13.68
C PHE A 229 -9.23 15.50 -14.05
N ILE A 230 -10.36 15.83 -13.44
CA ILE A 230 -11.64 15.16 -13.72
C ILE A 230 -12.51 16.00 -14.63
N LYS A 231 -12.82 17.26 -14.26
CA LYS A 231 -13.74 18.10 -15.02
C LYS A 231 -13.15 18.61 -16.32
N MET A 232 -11.90 19.06 -16.31
CA MET A 232 -11.26 19.62 -17.51
C MET A 232 -10.78 18.53 -18.48
N GLY A 233 -10.59 17.31 -18.04
CA GLY A 233 -10.10 16.19 -18.88
C GLY A 233 -8.69 16.44 -19.46
N LYS A 234 -8.10 17.59 -19.21
CA LYS A 234 -6.79 18.04 -19.71
C LYS A 234 -5.76 17.87 -18.60
N GLY A 235 -4.98 16.82 -18.60
CA GLY A 235 -3.95 16.67 -17.56
C GLY A 235 -3.62 15.22 -17.22
N THR A 236 -4.18 14.27 -17.93
CA THR A 236 -3.88 12.84 -17.71
C THR A 236 -2.39 12.53 -17.88
N SER A 237 -1.71 13.18 -18.83
CA SER A 237 -0.27 13.04 -19.03
C SER A 237 0.53 13.65 -17.90
N GLU A 238 0.12 14.83 -17.40
CA GLU A 238 0.74 15.46 -16.24
C GLU A 238 0.55 14.62 -14.97
N LEU A 239 -0.69 14.17 -14.71
CA LEU A 239 -0.98 13.30 -13.58
C LEU A 239 -0.13 12.02 -13.62
N LYS A 240 -0.02 11.36 -14.78
CA LYS A 240 0.82 10.17 -14.95
C LYS A 240 2.28 10.45 -14.59
N LYS A 241 2.84 11.60 -15.00
CA LYS A 241 4.21 11.99 -14.65
C LYS A 241 4.38 12.22 -13.15
N LEU A 242 3.40 12.87 -12.51
CA LEU A 242 3.43 13.14 -11.08
C LEU A 242 3.40 11.85 -10.25
N ILE A 243 2.56 10.90 -10.60
CA ILE A 243 2.34 9.68 -9.79
C ILE A 243 3.35 8.57 -10.07
N LYS A 244 3.97 8.56 -11.27
CA LYS A 244 4.85 7.47 -11.73
C LYS A 244 5.95 7.06 -10.74
N PRO A 245 6.67 7.95 -10.06
CA PRO A 245 7.73 7.58 -9.12
C PRO A 245 7.20 6.87 -7.87
N PHE A 246 5.94 7.09 -7.52
CA PHE A 246 5.32 6.69 -6.26
C PHE A 246 4.37 5.50 -6.40
N ILE A 247 4.25 4.94 -7.60
CA ILE A 247 3.47 3.73 -7.86
C ILE A 247 4.36 2.71 -8.55
N LEU A 248 4.56 1.58 -7.89
CA LEU A 248 5.19 0.42 -8.50
C LEU A 248 4.10 -0.62 -8.78
N ARG A 249 3.89 -0.92 -10.07
CA ARG A 249 2.89 -1.88 -10.54
C ARG A 249 3.50 -2.82 -11.56
N ARG A 250 3.40 -4.12 -11.30
CA ARG A 250 3.80 -5.19 -12.21
C ARG A 250 2.67 -6.20 -12.35
N LEU A 251 2.50 -6.71 -13.55
CA LEU A 251 1.58 -7.81 -13.84
C LEU A 251 2.35 -9.12 -13.82
N LYS A 252 1.65 -10.24 -13.64
CA LYS A 252 2.26 -11.56 -13.77
C LYS A 252 2.88 -11.77 -15.14
N SER A 253 2.24 -11.26 -16.18
CA SER A 253 2.77 -11.27 -17.56
C SER A 253 4.14 -10.60 -17.71
N ASP A 254 4.42 -9.57 -16.89
CA ASP A 254 5.65 -8.80 -16.99
C ASP A 254 6.86 -9.56 -16.39
N VAL A 255 6.57 -10.52 -15.50
CA VAL A 255 7.55 -11.31 -14.73
C VAL A 255 7.41 -12.82 -14.99
N MET A 256 6.76 -13.21 -16.08
CA MET A 256 6.47 -14.63 -16.40
C MET A 256 7.71 -15.52 -16.45
N SER A 257 8.85 -14.99 -16.92
CA SER A 257 10.10 -15.73 -16.96
C SER A 257 10.62 -16.16 -15.57
N GLU A 258 10.17 -15.50 -14.51
CA GLU A 258 10.53 -15.80 -13.13
C GLU A 258 9.47 -16.62 -12.38
N LEU A 259 8.31 -16.86 -12.99
CA LEU A 259 7.20 -17.59 -12.39
C LEU A 259 7.10 -19.01 -12.96
N PRO A 260 6.62 -19.99 -12.18
CA PRO A 260 6.30 -21.30 -12.72
C PRO A 260 5.11 -21.21 -13.69
N ASP A 261 5.07 -22.14 -14.62
CA ASP A 261 3.99 -22.24 -15.59
C ASP A 261 2.62 -22.38 -14.92
N LYS A 262 1.62 -21.67 -15.45
CA LYS A 262 0.24 -21.77 -14.98
C LYS A 262 -0.37 -23.09 -15.47
N ILE A 263 -0.74 -23.97 -14.54
CA ILE A 263 -1.45 -25.22 -14.85
C ILE A 263 -2.94 -24.98 -14.65
N GLU A 264 -3.71 -24.97 -15.74
CA GLU A 264 -5.17 -24.94 -15.68
C GLU A 264 -5.73 -26.34 -15.95
N LYS A 265 -6.52 -26.85 -15.02
CA LYS A 265 -7.28 -28.10 -15.18
C LYS A 265 -8.77 -27.80 -15.17
N ARG A 266 -9.46 -28.14 -16.24
CA ARG A 266 -10.92 -28.03 -16.32
C ARG A 266 -11.53 -29.37 -15.89
N TYR A 267 -12.23 -29.36 -14.77
CA TYR A 267 -13.03 -30.51 -14.35
C TYR A 267 -14.48 -30.28 -14.77
N VAL A 268 -15.00 -31.16 -15.63
CA VAL A 268 -16.42 -31.16 -16.00
C VAL A 268 -17.11 -32.20 -15.11
N ILE A 269 -18.03 -31.73 -14.28
CA ILE A 269 -18.83 -32.59 -13.41
C ILE A 269 -20.25 -32.57 -13.93
N GLU A 270 -20.80 -33.75 -14.18
CA GLU A 270 -22.21 -33.84 -14.57
C GLU A 270 -23.11 -33.71 -13.35
N MET A 271 -24.16 -32.94 -13.50
CA MET A 271 -25.22 -32.83 -12.49
C MET A 271 -25.95 -34.14 -12.35
N THR A 272 -26.29 -34.50 -11.10
CA THR A 272 -27.22 -35.62 -10.85
C THR A 272 -28.59 -35.35 -11.48
N LYS A 273 -29.39 -36.42 -11.65
CA LYS A 273 -30.77 -36.27 -12.20
C LYS A 273 -31.61 -35.31 -11.36
N GLU A 274 -31.45 -35.33 -10.06
CA GLU A 274 -32.15 -34.45 -9.12
C GLU A 274 -31.69 -32.99 -9.26
N GLN A 275 -30.38 -32.73 -9.33
CA GLN A 275 -29.85 -31.40 -9.58
C GLN A 275 -30.29 -30.84 -10.91
N LYS A 276 -30.28 -31.62 -12.00
CA LYS A 276 -30.78 -31.19 -13.32
C LYS A 276 -32.28 -30.81 -13.26
N LYS A 277 -33.10 -31.51 -12.47
CA LYS A 277 -34.53 -31.23 -12.29
C LYS A 277 -34.74 -29.89 -11.57
N VAL A 278 -34.03 -29.66 -10.48
CA VAL A 278 -34.09 -28.43 -9.71
C VAL A 278 -33.59 -27.25 -10.55
N TYR A 279 -32.48 -27.41 -11.24
CA TYR A 279 -31.91 -26.37 -12.13
C TYR A 279 -32.90 -25.97 -13.23
N LYS A 280 -33.54 -26.97 -13.86
CA LYS A 280 -34.55 -26.73 -14.91
C LYS A 280 -35.75 -25.95 -14.36
N SER A 281 -36.25 -26.30 -13.17
CA SER A 281 -37.32 -25.57 -12.51
C SER A 281 -37.00 -24.10 -12.30
N TYR A 282 -35.79 -23.78 -11.79
CA TYR A 282 -35.33 -22.39 -11.64
C TYR A 282 -35.20 -21.64 -12.98
N VAL A 283 -34.70 -22.29 -14.01
CA VAL A 283 -34.57 -21.66 -15.35
C VAL A 283 -35.96 -21.37 -15.94
N ASP A 284 -36.91 -22.27 -15.76
CA ASP A 284 -38.28 -22.10 -16.26
C ASP A 284 -39.01 -20.97 -15.47
N ASP A 285 -38.82 -20.88 -14.15
CA ASP A 285 -39.35 -19.79 -13.32
C ASP A 285 -38.78 -18.40 -13.73
N ILE A 286 -37.49 -18.33 -14.07
CA ILE A 286 -36.87 -17.09 -14.51
C ILE A 286 -37.42 -16.67 -15.87
N LYS A 287 -37.62 -17.61 -16.81
CA LYS A 287 -38.19 -17.34 -18.13
C LYS A 287 -39.65 -16.82 -18.07
N ILE A 288 -40.40 -17.23 -17.04
CA ILE A 288 -41.78 -16.76 -16.84
C ILE A 288 -41.80 -15.34 -16.28
N LYS A 289 -40.73 -14.93 -15.54
CA LYS A 289 -40.61 -13.62 -14.89
C LYS A 289 -39.93 -12.56 -15.78
N MET A 290 -39.34 -12.94 -16.89
CA MET A 290 -38.81 -12.05 -17.93
C MET A 290 -39.85 -11.80 -19.02
#